data_6838bdbf44b29ddd512b27be6820f8f9
#
_entry.id   6838bdbf44b29ddd512b27be6820f8f9
#
_cell.length_a   1.000
_cell.length_b   1.000
_cell.length_c   1.000
_cell.angle_alpha   90.00
_cell.angle_beta   90.00
_cell.angle_gamma   90.00
#
_symmetry.space_group_name_H-M   'P 1'
#
loop_
_entity.id
_entity.type
_entity.pdbx_description
1 polymer ?
#
loop_
_entity_poly.entity_id
_entity_poly.type
_entity_poly.pdbx_seq_one_letter_code
_entity_poly.pdbx_strand_id
1 'polypeptide(L)'
;MTLSYRDWPTPNQDARPDGAKTIDILVLHYTGMQTAAAALDRMSDPAAKVSTHWCIDEDGKIYRLVPETMRAWHAGLSYWRRRHLVNDTSIGIELVNPGHEFGYRPFPRAQMEALIALAGDVLSRHQIPADNVIGHSDIAPHRKLDPGELFDWARLAQYGIGLWPQPISEPQPQVMALELGASGAEVRALQESLFEFGYGPTVDGHYGEESETIVRAFQRHFRQARVDGVADGATRAILKHLLARSGRTA
;
A
#
# COMPACT_ATOMS: atom_id res chain seq x y z
N MET A 1 2.66 -25.39 6.06
CA MET A 1 1.40 -25.83 5.39
C MET A 1 1.48 -25.41 3.93
N THR A 2 1.13 -26.28 2.99
CA THR A 2 1.08 -25.88 1.58
C THR A 2 -0.12 -24.97 1.36
N LEU A 3 0.11 -23.80 0.79
CA LEU A 3 -0.95 -22.83 0.45
C LEU A 3 -1.88 -23.46 -0.60
N SER A 4 -3.19 -23.47 -0.34
CA SER A 4 -4.19 -23.92 -1.31
C SER A 4 -4.76 -22.73 -2.06
N TYR A 5 -4.74 -22.79 -3.41
CA TYR A 5 -5.31 -21.76 -4.27
C TYR A 5 -5.91 -22.38 -5.53
N ARG A 6 -6.68 -21.58 -6.27
CA ARG A 6 -7.25 -21.93 -7.57
C ARG A 6 -6.61 -21.09 -8.67
N ASP A 7 -6.30 -21.71 -9.79
CA ASP A 7 -5.87 -20.97 -10.97
C ASP A 7 -7.05 -20.28 -11.65
N TRP A 8 -6.86 -19.00 -11.97
CA TRP A 8 -7.79 -18.16 -12.72
C TRP A 8 -6.98 -17.27 -13.69
N PRO A 9 -6.36 -17.86 -14.71
CA PRO A 9 -5.41 -17.16 -15.54
C PRO A 9 -6.04 -16.01 -16.34
N THR A 10 -5.28 -14.92 -16.50
CA THR A 10 -5.69 -13.74 -17.26
C THR A 10 -4.70 -13.45 -18.40
N PRO A 11 -5.18 -12.93 -19.57
CA PRO A 11 -4.29 -12.43 -20.61
C PRO A 11 -3.66 -11.07 -20.28
N ASN A 12 -4.14 -10.37 -19.25
CA ASN A 12 -3.67 -9.03 -18.86
C ASN A 12 -2.32 -9.10 -18.13
N GLN A 13 -1.28 -9.51 -18.82
CA GLN A 13 0.07 -9.66 -18.30
C GLN A 13 1.09 -9.50 -19.41
N ASP A 14 2.30 -9.16 -19.04
CA ASP A 14 3.45 -9.15 -19.96
C ASP A 14 4.73 -9.57 -19.23
N ALA A 15 5.82 -9.72 -20.01
CA ALA A 15 7.11 -10.02 -19.41
C ALA A 15 7.58 -8.86 -18.53
N ARG A 16 8.25 -9.19 -17.41
CA ARG A 16 8.95 -8.16 -16.65
C ARG A 16 10.10 -7.59 -17.50
N PRO A 17 10.38 -6.28 -17.43
CA PRO A 17 11.51 -5.68 -18.16
C PRO A 17 12.83 -6.33 -17.76
N ASP A 18 13.79 -6.37 -18.67
CA ASP A 18 15.12 -7.00 -18.47
C ASP A 18 15.90 -6.46 -17.26
N GLY A 19 15.62 -5.22 -16.83
CA GLY A 19 16.19 -4.61 -15.61
C GLY A 19 15.52 -5.01 -14.30
N ALA A 20 14.32 -5.61 -14.36
CA ALA A 20 13.52 -5.97 -13.18
C ALA A 20 13.85 -7.39 -12.68
N LYS A 21 15.12 -7.63 -12.34
CA LYS A 21 15.60 -8.95 -11.87
C LYS A 21 15.15 -9.31 -10.47
N THR A 22 14.71 -8.34 -9.68
CA THR A 22 14.34 -8.52 -8.27
C THR A 22 12.93 -8.02 -8.03
N ILE A 23 12.09 -8.88 -7.48
CA ILE A 23 10.79 -8.49 -6.94
C ILE A 23 11.03 -8.08 -5.48
N ASP A 24 10.82 -6.82 -5.17
CA ASP A 24 11.14 -6.23 -3.87
C ASP A 24 10.02 -5.34 -3.28
N ILE A 25 8.82 -5.38 -3.90
CA ILE A 25 7.63 -4.66 -3.42
C ILE A 25 6.43 -5.61 -3.39
N LEU A 26 5.64 -5.54 -2.31
CA LEU A 26 4.31 -6.13 -2.21
C LEU A 26 3.28 -5.01 -2.09
N VAL A 27 2.34 -4.96 -3.04
CA VAL A 27 1.27 -3.95 -3.04
C VAL A 27 -0.06 -4.62 -2.71
N LEU A 28 -0.73 -4.09 -1.69
CA LEU A 28 -2.05 -4.56 -1.24
C LEU A 28 -3.14 -3.63 -1.77
N HIS A 29 -4.21 -4.25 -2.26
CA HIS A 29 -5.34 -3.59 -2.89
C HIS A 29 -6.66 -4.06 -2.30
N TYR A 30 -7.73 -3.32 -2.53
CA TYR A 30 -9.07 -3.88 -2.58
C TYR A 30 -9.62 -3.78 -4.02
N THR A 31 -10.50 -4.72 -4.39
CA THR A 31 -11.05 -4.79 -5.75
C THR A 31 -11.95 -3.62 -6.13
N GLY A 32 -12.57 -2.93 -5.16
CA GLY A 32 -13.62 -1.94 -5.42
C GLY A 32 -14.85 -2.57 -6.09
N MET A 33 -15.09 -3.86 -5.88
CA MET A 33 -16.18 -4.62 -6.48
C MET A 33 -16.92 -5.44 -5.43
N GLN A 34 -18.22 -5.63 -5.62
CA GLN A 34 -19.10 -6.23 -4.62
C GLN A 34 -18.92 -7.74 -4.45
N THR A 35 -18.35 -8.43 -5.45
CA THR A 35 -18.19 -9.89 -5.43
C THR A 35 -16.87 -10.31 -6.05
N ALA A 36 -16.37 -11.48 -5.63
CA ALA A 36 -15.19 -12.10 -6.24
C ALA A 36 -15.41 -12.41 -7.73
N ALA A 37 -16.59 -12.90 -8.11
CA ALA A 37 -16.90 -13.18 -9.51
C ALA A 37 -16.73 -11.95 -10.39
N ALA A 38 -17.33 -10.81 -10.01
CA ALA A 38 -17.21 -9.56 -10.75
C ALA A 38 -15.74 -9.08 -10.83
N ALA A 39 -14.97 -9.22 -9.75
CA ALA A 39 -13.57 -8.84 -9.72
C ALA A 39 -12.71 -9.73 -10.64
N LEU A 40 -12.91 -11.04 -10.58
CA LEU A 40 -12.19 -12.01 -11.40
C LEU A 40 -12.52 -11.84 -12.89
N ASP A 41 -13.81 -11.67 -13.23
CA ASP A 41 -14.26 -11.42 -14.60
C ASP A 41 -13.61 -10.13 -15.16
N ARG A 42 -13.62 -9.03 -14.40
CA ARG A 42 -12.98 -7.77 -14.81
C ARG A 42 -11.47 -7.91 -15.02
N MET A 43 -10.77 -8.59 -14.11
CA MET A 43 -9.33 -8.80 -14.23
C MET A 43 -8.95 -9.79 -15.34
N SER A 44 -9.91 -10.55 -15.85
CA SER A 44 -9.73 -11.49 -16.97
C SER A 44 -10.19 -10.91 -18.31
N ASP A 45 -10.91 -9.79 -18.31
CA ASP A 45 -11.33 -9.10 -19.53
C ASP A 45 -10.13 -8.35 -20.16
N PRO A 46 -9.71 -8.69 -21.39
CA PRO A 46 -8.62 -7.98 -22.06
C PRO A 46 -8.88 -6.49 -22.27
N ALA A 47 -10.16 -6.08 -22.38
CA ALA A 47 -10.51 -4.69 -22.56
C ALA A 47 -10.34 -3.85 -21.28
N ALA A 48 -10.38 -4.48 -20.10
CA ALA A 48 -10.23 -3.80 -18.81
C ALA A 48 -8.79 -3.35 -18.54
N LYS A 49 -7.78 -3.99 -19.14
CA LYS A 49 -6.33 -3.68 -18.99
C LYS A 49 -5.90 -3.57 -17.53
N VAL A 50 -6.43 -4.43 -16.68
CA VAL A 50 -6.13 -4.52 -15.26
C VAL A 50 -5.98 -5.99 -14.86
N SER A 51 -5.07 -6.29 -13.95
CA SER A 51 -4.88 -7.61 -13.38
C SER A 51 -4.11 -7.51 -12.06
N THR A 52 -4.03 -8.63 -11.35
CA THR A 52 -3.18 -8.81 -10.18
C THR A 52 -2.53 -10.18 -10.20
N HIS A 53 -1.53 -10.42 -9.38
CA HIS A 53 -0.96 -11.77 -9.25
C HIS A 53 -1.90 -12.68 -8.47
N TRP A 54 -2.46 -12.16 -7.38
CA TRP A 54 -3.29 -12.90 -6.46
C TRP A 54 -4.56 -12.13 -6.11
N CYS A 55 -5.67 -12.84 -5.97
CA CYS A 55 -6.93 -12.29 -5.47
C CYS A 55 -7.44 -13.18 -4.32
N ILE A 56 -7.93 -12.57 -3.25
CA ILE A 56 -8.46 -13.26 -2.07
C ILE A 56 -9.92 -12.86 -1.87
N ASP A 57 -10.82 -13.85 -1.90
CA ASP A 57 -12.24 -13.67 -1.62
C ASP A 57 -12.49 -13.45 -0.12
N GLU A 58 -13.63 -12.92 0.24
CA GLU A 58 -14.02 -12.66 1.63
C GLU A 58 -14.08 -13.93 2.49
N ASP A 59 -14.31 -15.09 1.90
CA ASP A 59 -14.29 -16.41 2.59
C ASP A 59 -12.88 -17.00 2.73
N GLY A 60 -11.86 -16.28 2.26
CA GLY A 60 -10.46 -16.69 2.31
C GLY A 60 -10.00 -17.56 1.13
N LYS A 61 -10.83 -17.79 0.12
CA LYS A 61 -10.38 -18.46 -1.12
C LYS A 61 -9.37 -17.61 -1.86
N ILE A 62 -8.27 -18.25 -2.25
CA ILE A 62 -7.18 -17.60 -2.96
C ILE A 62 -7.23 -17.99 -4.44
N TYR A 63 -7.08 -17.00 -5.32
CA TYR A 63 -7.01 -17.18 -6.76
C TYR A 63 -5.66 -16.66 -7.27
N ARG A 64 -5.00 -17.41 -8.15
CA ARG A 64 -3.79 -16.99 -8.86
C ARG A 64 -4.18 -16.58 -10.29
N LEU A 65 -3.96 -15.31 -10.64
CA LEU A 65 -4.30 -14.77 -11.96
C LEU A 65 -3.07 -14.64 -12.86
N VAL A 66 -1.98 -14.08 -12.32
CA VAL A 66 -0.72 -13.87 -13.05
C VAL A 66 0.41 -14.59 -12.33
N PRO A 67 1.25 -15.39 -13.01
CA PRO A 67 2.46 -15.94 -12.41
C PRO A 67 3.39 -14.83 -11.91
N GLU A 68 4.02 -15.00 -10.75
CA GLU A 68 4.89 -13.96 -10.17
C GLU A 68 6.12 -13.64 -11.05
N THR A 69 6.50 -14.53 -11.92
CA THR A 69 7.55 -14.31 -12.94
C THR A 69 7.13 -13.33 -14.04
N MET A 70 5.83 -13.09 -14.19
CA MET A 70 5.28 -12.13 -15.15
C MET A 70 4.90 -10.83 -14.44
N ARG A 71 4.68 -9.78 -15.21
CA ARG A 71 4.22 -8.48 -14.72
C ARG A 71 2.70 -8.40 -14.79
N ALA A 72 2.03 -8.28 -13.65
CA ALA A 72 0.60 -7.96 -13.58
C ALA A 72 0.40 -6.43 -13.66
N TRP A 73 -0.80 -6.00 -14.04
CA TRP A 73 -1.14 -4.59 -14.28
C TRP A 73 -2.04 -4.05 -13.14
N HIS A 74 -1.48 -3.91 -11.92
CA HIS A 74 -2.23 -3.53 -10.72
C HIS A 74 -1.92 -2.12 -10.19
N ALA A 75 -0.71 -1.60 -10.41
CA ALA A 75 -0.27 -0.33 -9.82
C ALA A 75 -0.55 0.89 -10.72
N GLY A 76 -0.63 0.72 -12.05
CA GLY A 76 -0.81 1.81 -13.01
C GLY A 76 0.28 2.88 -12.90
N LEU A 77 -0.09 4.16 -13.10
CA LEU A 77 0.80 5.29 -12.82
C LEU A 77 1.04 5.36 -11.33
N SER A 78 2.29 5.16 -10.92
CA SER A 78 2.68 4.97 -9.53
C SER A 78 4.10 5.45 -9.28
N TYR A 79 4.40 5.76 -8.01
CA TYR A 79 5.73 6.14 -7.56
C TYR A 79 6.01 5.54 -6.19
N TRP A 80 7.16 4.94 -6.04
CA TRP A 80 7.68 4.52 -4.74
C TRP A 80 9.21 4.52 -4.75
N ARG A 81 9.82 5.23 -3.80
CA ARG A 81 11.28 5.22 -3.61
C ARG A 81 12.06 5.51 -4.89
N ARG A 82 11.77 6.65 -5.52
CA ARG A 82 12.41 7.11 -6.76
C ARG A 82 12.19 6.18 -7.96
N ARG A 83 11.23 5.26 -7.87
CA ARG A 83 10.83 4.36 -8.96
C ARG A 83 9.43 4.70 -9.45
N HIS A 84 9.31 4.85 -10.73
CA HIS A 84 8.03 4.84 -11.43
C HIS A 84 7.73 3.43 -11.92
N LEU A 85 6.51 3.16 -12.37
CA LEU A 85 6.10 1.86 -12.91
C LEU A 85 6.30 0.70 -11.92
N VAL A 86 5.73 0.85 -10.71
CA VAL A 86 5.86 -0.13 -9.62
C VAL A 86 5.47 -1.56 -10.02
N ASN A 87 4.61 -1.75 -11.04
CA ASN A 87 4.31 -3.07 -11.59
C ASN A 87 5.55 -3.90 -11.95
N ASP A 88 6.64 -3.24 -12.36
CA ASP A 88 7.82 -3.93 -12.90
C ASP A 88 8.51 -4.81 -11.85
N THR A 89 8.51 -4.39 -10.58
CA THR A 89 9.25 -5.04 -9.49
C THR A 89 8.35 -5.43 -8.30
N SER A 90 7.04 -5.46 -8.50
CA SER A 90 6.09 -5.78 -7.42
C SER A 90 5.28 -7.05 -7.66
N ILE A 91 4.73 -7.56 -6.56
CA ILE A 91 3.60 -8.48 -6.52
C ILE A 91 2.38 -7.68 -6.06
N GLY A 92 1.25 -7.84 -6.74
CA GLY A 92 -0.04 -7.29 -6.30
C GLY A 92 -0.93 -8.36 -5.71
N ILE A 93 -1.59 -8.05 -4.60
CA ILE A 93 -2.64 -8.88 -4.00
C ILE A 93 -3.91 -8.04 -3.88
N GLU A 94 -4.96 -8.48 -4.53
CA GLU A 94 -6.31 -7.90 -4.45
C GLU A 94 -7.14 -8.62 -3.39
N LEU A 95 -7.84 -7.85 -2.56
CA LEU A 95 -8.81 -8.37 -1.58
C LEU A 95 -10.21 -7.97 -2.02
N VAL A 96 -11.10 -8.93 -2.16
CA VAL A 96 -12.49 -8.62 -2.49
C VAL A 96 -13.09 -7.78 -1.38
N ASN A 97 -13.45 -6.56 -1.73
CA ASN A 97 -14.10 -5.59 -0.85
C ASN A 97 -14.75 -4.53 -1.76
N PRO A 98 -15.98 -4.10 -1.50
CA PRO A 98 -16.68 -3.13 -2.34
C PRO A 98 -15.98 -1.77 -2.43
N GLY A 99 -15.09 -1.45 -1.48
CA GLY A 99 -14.36 -0.19 -1.49
C GLY A 99 -15.24 1.03 -1.18
N HIS A 100 -14.62 2.19 -1.15
CA HIS A 100 -15.26 3.45 -0.73
C HIS A 100 -16.49 3.83 -1.57
N GLU A 101 -16.52 3.42 -2.84
CA GLU A 101 -17.61 3.76 -3.76
C GLU A 101 -18.88 2.92 -3.53
N PHE A 102 -18.72 1.63 -3.12
CA PHE A 102 -19.82 0.67 -3.08
C PHE A 102 -20.10 0.09 -1.69
N GLY A 103 -19.63 0.73 -0.62
CA GLY A 103 -19.89 0.32 0.75
C GLY A 103 -18.68 -0.35 1.42
N TYR A 104 -17.60 0.42 1.52
CA TYR A 104 -16.35 0.02 2.18
C TYR A 104 -16.60 -0.52 3.59
N ARG A 105 -15.99 -1.66 3.91
CA ARG A 105 -16.20 -2.39 5.16
C ARG A 105 -14.91 -3.05 5.65
N PRO A 106 -14.82 -3.42 6.94
CA PRO A 106 -13.70 -4.19 7.45
C PRO A 106 -13.52 -5.51 6.70
N PHE A 107 -12.28 -5.94 6.59
CA PHE A 107 -11.91 -7.20 5.92
C PHE A 107 -12.24 -8.39 6.83
N PRO A 108 -12.96 -9.41 6.33
CA PRO A 108 -13.32 -10.58 7.13
C PRO A 108 -12.10 -11.33 7.68
N ARG A 109 -12.26 -11.94 8.84
CA ARG A 109 -11.19 -12.71 9.50
C ARG A 109 -10.58 -13.78 8.59
N ALA A 110 -11.42 -14.53 7.87
CA ALA A 110 -10.97 -15.58 6.95
C ALA A 110 -10.09 -15.02 5.83
N GLN A 111 -10.46 -13.86 5.26
CA GLN A 111 -9.71 -13.17 4.23
C GLN A 111 -8.34 -12.68 4.75
N MET A 112 -8.31 -12.10 5.96
CA MET A 112 -7.06 -11.65 6.59
C MET A 112 -6.14 -12.81 6.96
N GLU A 113 -6.66 -13.95 7.40
CA GLU A 113 -5.88 -15.16 7.67
C GLU A 113 -5.28 -15.73 6.37
N ALA A 114 -6.06 -15.76 5.28
CA ALA A 114 -5.57 -16.14 3.96
C ALA A 114 -4.49 -15.18 3.43
N LEU A 115 -4.67 -13.86 3.62
CA LEU A 115 -3.68 -12.87 3.27
C LEU A 115 -2.37 -13.06 4.04
N ILE A 116 -2.43 -13.28 5.35
CA ILE A 116 -1.23 -13.52 6.17
C ILE A 116 -0.47 -14.75 5.66
N ALA A 117 -1.18 -15.84 5.37
CA ALA A 117 -0.56 -17.06 4.84
C ALA A 117 0.07 -16.82 3.45
N LEU A 118 -0.65 -16.17 2.53
CA LEU A 118 -0.17 -15.88 1.18
C LEU A 118 1.00 -14.88 1.20
N ALA A 119 0.87 -13.77 1.91
CA ALA A 119 1.93 -12.77 1.99
C ALA A 119 3.20 -13.33 2.62
N GLY A 120 3.08 -14.13 3.70
CA GLY A 120 4.21 -14.82 4.30
C GLY A 120 4.92 -15.76 3.32
N ASP A 121 4.16 -16.49 2.50
CA ASP A 121 4.69 -17.37 1.44
C ASP A 121 5.37 -16.55 0.31
N VAL A 122 4.79 -15.42 -0.12
CA VAL A 122 5.41 -14.47 -1.07
C VAL A 122 6.72 -13.93 -0.52
N LEU A 123 6.74 -13.45 0.72
CA LEU A 123 7.94 -12.91 1.36
C LEU A 123 9.04 -13.97 1.53
N SER A 124 8.68 -15.24 1.68
CA SER A 124 9.66 -16.34 1.75
C SER A 124 10.38 -16.60 0.42
N ARG A 125 9.72 -16.31 -0.72
CA ARG A 125 10.28 -16.48 -2.07
C ARG A 125 11.00 -15.23 -2.56
N HIS A 126 10.56 -14.06 -2.10
CA HIS A 126 11.08 -12.77 -2.54
C HIS A 126 11.59 -11.98 -1.32
N GLN A 127 12.79 -11.43 -1.43
CA GLN A 127 13.38 -10.61 -0.36
C GLN A 127 12.76 -9.21 -0.36
N ILE A 128 11.49 -9.12 0.03
CA ILE A 128 10.75 -7.86 0.12
C ILE A 128 10.95 -7.25 1.51
N PRO A 129 11.60 -6.09 1.62
CA PRO A 129 11.74 -5.40 2.90
C PRO A 129 10.38 -5.03 3.51
N ALA A 130 10.28 -5.02 4.83
CA ALA A 130 9.03 -4.73 5.52
C ALA A 130 8.45 -3.33 5.15
N ASP A 131 9.31 -2.37 4.86
CA ASP A 131 8.96 -1.02 4.42
C ASP A 131 8.63 -0.91 2.91
N ASN A 132 8.58 -2.05 2.21
CA ASN A 132 8.10 -2.20 0.84
C ASN A 132 6.83 -3.08 0.75
N VAL A 133 6.21 -3.41 1.88
CA VAL A 133 4.84 -3.94 1.93
C VAL A 133 3.91 -2.75 2.13
N ILE A 134 3.21 -2.34 1.09
CA ILE A 134 2.56 -1.04 0.97
C ILE A 134 1.15 -1.17 0.36
N GLY A 135 0.34 -0.14 0.53
CA GLY A 135 -0.96 -0.02 -0.12
C GLY A 135 -0.88 0.69 -1.48
N HIS A 136 -1.89 0.50 -2.30
CA HIS A 136 -2.00 1.24 -3.56
C HIS A 136 -2.08 2.76 -3.32
N SER A 137 -2.74 3.19 -2.26
CA SER A 137 -2.79 4.60 -1.87
C SER A 137 -1.42 5.18 -1.53
N ASP A 138 -0.45 4.37 -1.09
CA ASP A 138 0.90 4.86 -0.80
C ASP A 138 1.66 5.24 -2.08
N ILE A 139 1.46 4.45 -3.16
CA ILE A 139 2.16 4.63 -4.44
C ILE A 139 1.42 5.49 -5.46
N ALA A 140 0.15 5.79 -5.20
CA ALA A 140 -0.69 6.58 -6.09
C ALA A 140 -1.70 7.45 -5.29
N PRO A 141 -1.24 8.29 -4.34
CA PRO A 141 -2.07 8.98 -3.35
C PRO A 141 -3.16 9.87 -3.96
N HIS A 142 -2.91 10.44 -5.16
CA HIS A 142 -3.84 11.35 -5.83
C HIS A 142 -5.05 10.66 -6.50
N ARG A 143 -5.03 9.33 -6.64
CA ARG A 143 -6.06 8.61 -7.40
C ARG A 143 -6.55 7.34 -6.74
N LYS A 144 -5.92 6.91 -5.64
CA LYS A 144 -6.20 5.63 -5.00
C LYS A 144 -6.38 5.74 -3.50
N LEU A 145 -7.31 4.94 -2.98
CA LEU A 145 -7.61 4.88 -1.56
C LEU A 145 -7.34 3.49 -0.97
N ASP A 146 -7.27 2.45 -1.83
CA ASP A 146 -7.09 1.06 -1.44
C ASP A 146 -5.70 0.79 -0.79
N PRO A 147 -5.62 -0.16 0.17
CA PRO A 147 -6.69 -0.96 0.75
C PRO A 147 -7.56 -0.21 1.79
N GLY A 148 -7.27 1.06 2.10
CA GLY A 148 -8.10 1.93 2.91
C GLY A 148 -7.80 1.86 4.43
N GLU A 149 -8.49 2.73 5.17
CA GLU A 149 -8.27 2.93 6.61
C GLU A 149 -8.88 1.84 7.52
N LEU A 150 -9.74 0.96 6.97
CA LEU A 150 -10.26 -0.21 7.71
C LEU A 150 -9.41 -1.47 7.51
N PHE A 151 -8.31 -1.37 6.75
CA PHE A 151 -7.40 -2.49 6.54
C PHE A 151 -6.49 -2.69 7.76
N ASP A 152 -6.40 -3.90 8.29
CA ASP A 152 -5.69 -4.20 9.55
C ASP A 152 -4.17 -4.40 9.36
N TRP A 153 -3.46 -3.31 9.05
CA TRP A 153 -2.00 -3.27 8.95
C TRP A 153 -1.29 -3.72 10.22
N ALA A 154 -1.87 -3.36 11.39
CA ALA A 154 -1.30 -3.75 12.69
C ALA A 154 -1.25 -5.27 12.84
N ARG A 155 -2.29 -5.96 12.40
CA ARG A 155 -2.34 -7.42 12.43
C ARG A 155 -1.29 -8.04 11.51
N LEU A 156 -1.11 -7.54 10.28
CA LEU A 156 -0.07 -8.03 9.38
C LEU A 156 1.34 -7.89 10.00
N ALA A 157 1.62 -6.74 10.60
CA ALA A 157 2.91 -6.48 11.24
C ALA A 157 3.23 -7.42 12.41
N GLN A 158 2.21 -7.96 13.12
CA GLN A 158 2.39 -8.98 14.16
C GLN A 158 2.96 -10.29 13.59
N TYR A 159 2.77 -10.55 12.29
CA TYR A 159 3.31 -11.71 11.58
C TYR A 159 4.58 -11.38 10.78
N GLY A 160 5.18 -10.20 11.02
CA GLY A 160 6.38 -9.76 10.29
C GLY A 160 6.11 -9.28 8.86
N ILE A 161 4.87 -9.01 8.50
CA ILE A 161 4.45 -8.55 7.17
C ILE A 161 4.18 -7.04 7.24
N GLY A 162 5.06 -6.26 6.63
CA GLY A 162 4.98 -4.81 6.65
C GLY A 162 5.49 -4.16 7.95
N LEU A 163 5.41 -2.84 7.98
CA LEU A 163 5.72 -2.02 9.15
C LEU A 163 4.45 -1.54 9.83
N TRP A 164 4.50 -1.45 11.15
CA TRP A 164 3.51 -0.75 11.94
C TRP A 164 4.19 0.04 13.05
N PRO A 165 3.78 1.29 13.31
CA PRO A 165 4.38 2.09 14.36
C PRO A 165 4.10 1.48 15.74
N GLN A 166 5.09 1.48 16.62
CA GLN A 166 4.84 1.19 18.04
C GLN A 166 3.96 2.29 18.64
N PRO A 167 3.21 1.98 19.70
CA PRO A 167 2.46 3.01 20.41
C PRO A 167 3.38 4.18 20.77
N ILE A 168 3.07 5.35 20.24
CA ILE A 168 3.82 6.56 20.56
C ILE A 168 3.12 7.17 21.77
N SER A 169 3.86 7.31 22.86
CA SER A 169 3.41 8.11 23.99
C SER A 169 3.05 9.51 23.50
N GLU A 170 1.93 10.03 24.00
CA GLU A 170 1.22 11.26 23.62
C GLU A 170 2.08 12.32 22.91
N PRO A 171 1.60 12.92 21.81
CA PRO A 171 2.34 13.93 21.09
C PRO A 171 2.68 15.10 22.01
N GLN A 172 3.92 15.57 21.92
CA GLN A 172 4.34 16.78 22.63
C GLN A 172 3.36 17.92 22.30
N PRO A 173 2.65 18.50 23.26
CA PRO A 173 1.60 19.52 23.02
C PRO A 173 2.08 20.78 22.28
N GLN A 174 3.39 20.94 22.12
CA GLN A 174 4.06 22.14 21.59
C GLN A 174 4.43 22.04 20.11
N VAL A 175 4.19 20.91 19.43
CA VAL A 175 4.49 20.79 18.00
C VAL A 175 3.31 21.34 17.21
N MET A 176 3.53 22.47 16.53
CA MET A 176 2.53 23.07 15.65
C MET A 176 2.19 22.10 14.50
N ALA A 177 0.92 21.89 14.27
CA ALA A 177 0.45 21.11 13.15
C ALA A 177 0.77 21.83 11.83
N LEU A 178 1.15 21.03 10.81
CA LEU A 178 1.32 21.51 9.45
C LEU A 178 0.11 21.08 8.63
N GLU A 179 -0.51 22.04 7.98
CA GLU A 179 -1.75 21.86 7.21
C GLU A 179 -1.75 22.78 5.99
N LEU A 180 -2.78 22.68 5.17
CA LEU A 180 -2.92 23.43 3.93
C LEU A 180 -2.65 24.92 4.14
N GLY A 181 -1.73 25.49 3.36
CA GLY A 181 -1.28 26.89 3.42
C GLY A 181 -0.07 27.12 4.33
N ALA A 182 0.35 26.17 5.16
CA ALA A 182 1.60 26.28 5.93
C ALA A 182 2.82 26.34 5.01
N SER A 183 3.86 27.05 5.45
CA SER A 183 5.10 27.19 4.67
C SER A 183 6.31 27.35 5.59
N GLY A 184 7.49 27.01 5.06
CA GLY A 184 8.78 27.22 5.75
C GLY A 184 9.56 25.93 6.00
N ALA A 185 10.57 26.02 6.86
CA ALA A 185 11.55 24.95 7.10
C ALA A 185 10.90 23.66 7.65
N GLU A 186 9.89 23.77 8.52
CA GLU A 186 9.21 22.61 9.09
C GLU A 186 8.41 21.83 8.03
N VAL A 187 7.79 22.52 7.07
CA VAL A 187 7.09 21.89 5.94
C VAL A 187 8.11 21.17 5.05
N ARG A 188 9.22 21.83 4.71
CA ARG A 188 10.30 21.23 3.94
C ARG A 188 10.84 19.97 4.62
N ALA A 189 11.11 20.01 5.91
CA ALA A 189 11.59 18.85 6.68
C ALA A 189 10.59 17.69 6.68
N LEU A 190 9.28 17.97 6.74
CA LEU A 190 8.24 16.96 6.59
C LEU A 190 8.26 16.33 5.19
N GLN A 191 8.32 17.16 4.13
CA GLN A 191 8.38 16.70 2.73
C GLN A 191 9.62 15.84 2.48
N GLU A 192 10.79 16.25 2.99
CA GLU A 192 12.03 15.47 2.94
C GLU A 192 11.88 14.12 3.65
N SER A 193 11.27 14.11 4.84
CA SER A 193 11.01 12.87 5.60
C SER A 193 10.07 11.92 4.86
N LEU A 194 9.00 12.43 4.24
CA LEU A 194 8.09 11.63 3.40
C LEU A 194 8.81 11.08 2.16
N PHE A 195 9.65 11.88 1.53
CA PHE A 195 10.46 11.48 0.38
C PHE A 195 11.46 10.37 0.74
N GLU A 196 12.18 10.50 1.85
CA GLU A 196 13.11 9.47 2.32
C GLU A 196 12.41 8.19 2.73
N PHE A 197 11.18 8.27 3.25
CA PHE A 197 10.38 7.07 3.53
C PHE A 197 9.97 6.34 2.26
N GLY A 198 9.62 7.07 1.19
CA GLY A 198 9.31 6.47 -0.09
C GLY A 198 8.25 7.18 -0.92
N TYR A 199 7.51 8.11 -0.35
CA TYR A 199 6.53 8.92 -1.07
C TYR A 199 7.21 9.89 -2.05
N GLY A 200 6.44 10.49 -2.95
CA GLY A 200 6.96 11.40 -3.98
C GLY A 200 6.47 12.84 -3.85
N PRO A 201 6.63 13.52 -2.71
CA PRO A 201 6.26 14.92 -2.60
C PRO A 201 7.23 15.82 -3.37
N THR A 202 6.74 16.94 -3.87
CA THR A 202 7.56 18.08 -4.24
C THR A 202 8.12 18.69 -2.95
N VAL A 203 9.45 18.82 -2.86
CA VAL A 203 10.14 19.37 -1.67
C VAL A 203 10.38 20.88 -1.89
N ASP A 204 9.33 21.68 -1.70
CA ASP A 204 9.34 23.13 -1.93
C ASP A 204 9.19 23.96 -0.65
N GLY A 205 8.82 23.33 0.48
CA GLY A 205 8.54 24.00 1.75
C GLY A 205 7.18 24.68 1.80
N HIS A 206 6.27 24.32 0.88
CA HIS A 206 4.88 24.77 0.88
C HIS A 206 3.93 23.58 1.06
N TYR A 207 3.06 23.64 2.06
CA TYR A 207 2.06 22.61 2.32
C TYR A 207 0.82 22.84 1.44
N GLY A 208 0.93 22.42 0.19
CA GLY A 208 -0.16 22.46 -0.79
C GLY A 208 -1.01 21.19 -0.76
N GLU A 209 -1.96 21.09 -1.72
CA GLU A 209 -2.84 19.93 -1.89
C GLU A 209 -2.08 18.60 -2.09
N GLU A 210 -0.90 18.65 -2.73
CA GLU A 210 -0.04 17.48 -2.89
C GLU A 210 0.45 16.96 -1.53
N SER A 211 0.97 17.85 -0.68
CA SER A 211 1.43 17.50 0.68
C SER A 211 0.30 16.94 1.52
N GLU A 212 -0.87 17.58 1.49
CA GLU A 212 -2.08 17.10 2.19
C GLU A 212 -2.48 15.69 1.73
N THR A 213 -2.52 15.47 0.43
CA THR A 213 -2.90 14.18 -0.17
C THR A 213 -1.93 13.05 0.23
N ILE A 214 -0.62 13.33 0.19
CA ILE A 214 0.41 12.37 0.62
C ILE A 214 0.31 12.09 2.12
N VAL A 215 0.09 13.11 2.94
CA VAL A 215 -0.11 12.92 4.39
C VAL A 215 -1.37 12.10 4.68
N ARG A 216 -2.47 12.31 3.95
CA ARG A 216 -3.66 11.45 4.04
C ARG A 216 -3.35 9.99 3.69
N ALA A 217 -2.57 9.73 2.65
CA ALA A 217 -2.16 8.38 2.28
C ALA A 217 -1.31 7.74 3.39
N PHE A 218 -0.33 8.48 3.91
CA PHE A 218 0.48 8.05 5.06
C PHE A 218 -0.39 7.74 6.30
N GLN A 219 -1.33 8.59 6.64
CA GLN A 219 -2.24 8.38 7.76
C GLN A 219 -3.14 7.16 7.54
N ARG A 220 -3.65 6.96 6.31
CA ARG A 220 -4.49 5.80 5.94
C ARG A 220 -3.77 4.49 6.18
N HIS A 221 -2.46 4.46 5.99
CA HIS A 221 -1.63 3.30 6.28
C HIS A 221 -1.25 3.22 7.77
N PHE A 222 -0.67 4.29 8.35
CA PHE A 222 0.05 4.22 9.62
C PHE A 222 -0.68 4.89 10.80
N ARG A 223 -1.78 5.60 10.55
CA ARG A 223 -2.55 6.32 11.57
C ARG A 223 -4.05 6.35 11.25
N GLN A 224 -4.64 5.21 11.09
CA GLN A 224 -6.00 5.02 10.58
C GLN A 224 -7.10 5.72 11.41
N ALA A 225 -6.87 5.92 12.72
CA ALA A 225 -7.81 6.62 13.59
C ALA A 225 -8.00 8.10 13.20
N ARG A 226 -7.12 8.67 12.37
CA ARG A 226 -7.21 10.06 11.94
C ARG A 226 -6.58 10.25 10.56
N VAL A 227 -7.42 10.32 9.54
CA VAL A 227 -7.04 10.49 8.13
C VAL A 227 -7.58 11.84 7.64
N ASP A 228 -6.96 12.92 8.08
CA ASP A 228 -7.41 14.29 7.82
C ASP A 228 -6.43 15.12 6.95
N GLY A 229 -5.24 14.59 6.69
CA GLY A 229 -4.22 15.31 5.94
C GLY A 229 -3.48 16.37 6.75
N VAL A 230 -3.68 16.45 8.07
CA VAL A 230 -2.95 17.36 8.95
C VAL A 230 -1.74 16.64 9.54
N ALA A 231 -0.54 17.13 9.28
CA ALA A 231 0.70 16.60 9.85
C ALA A 231 0.91 17.17 11.27
N ASP A 232 0.08 16.70 12.22
CA ASP A 232 0.23 17.05 13.63
C ASP A 232 1.43 16.34 14.29
N GLY A 233 1.68 16.63 15.56
CA GLY A 233 2.80 16.04 16.30
C GLY A 233 2.80 14.53 16.30
N ALA A 234 1.63 13.86 16.32
CA ALA A 234 1.54 12.40 16.29
C ALA A 234 1.90 11.85 14.90
N THR A 235 1.38 12.43 13.81
CA THR A 235 1.73 12.02 12.44
C THR A 235 3.23 12.16 12.19
N ARG A 236 3.83 13.29 12.60
CA ARG A 236 5.27 13.54 12.44
C ARG A 236 6.11 12.58 13.29
N ALA A 237 5.68 12.26 14.51
CA ALA A 237 6.36 11.31 15.38
C ALA A 237 6.30 9.87 14.83
N ILE A 238 5.16 9.45 14.25
CA ILE A 238 5.02 8.17 13.56
C ILE A 238 6.00 8.08 12.38
N LEU A 239 6.05 9.08 11.52
CA LEU A 239 6.94 9.13 10.37
C LEU A 239 8.42 9.01 10.80
N LYS A 240 8.82 9.79 11.79
CA LYS A 240 10.18 9.73 12.36
C LYS A 240 10.52 8.34 12.91
N HIS A 241 9.60 7.73 13.64
CA HIS A 241 9.79 6.38 14.19
C HIS A 241 9.94 5.33 13.07
N LEU A 242 9.13 5.41 12.02
CA LEU A 242 9.18 4.49 10.90
C LEU A 242 10.47 4.65 10.09
N LEU A 243 10.95 5.87 9.87
CA LEU A 243 12.24 6.15 9.24
C LEU A 243 13.40 5.50 10.00
N ALA A 244 13.42 5.66 11.33
CA ALA A 244 14.46 5.04 12.16
C ALA A 244 14.45 3.50 12.08
N ARG A 245 13.27 2.88 11.94
CA ARG A 245 13.14 1.41 11.82
C ARG A 245 13.48 0.89 10.42
N SER A 246 13.30 1.68 9.39
CA SER A 246 13.70 1.33 8.03
C SER A 246 15.22 1.39 7.79
N GLY A 247 16.00 1.78 8.81
CA GLY A 247 17.45 2.01 8.69
C GLY A 247 17.82 3.24 7.88
N ARG A 248 16.85 4.15 7.68
CA ARG A 248 17.00 5.39 6.93
C ARG A 248 17.06 6.55 7.92
N THR A 249 18.07 7.38 7.78
CA THR A 249 18.19 8.63 8.53
C THR A 249 17.57 9.75 7.71
N ALA A 250 16.73 10.57 8.34
CA ALA A 250 16.25 11.82 7.78
C ALA A 250 17.41 12.82 7.64
#